data_ffe62e72c6c86e545fcd3656c8754a7a
#
_entry.id   ffe62e72c6c86e545fcd3656c8754a7a
#
_cell.length_a   1.000
_cell.length_b   1.000
_cell.length_c   1.000
_cell.angle_alpha   90.00
_cell.angle_beta   90.00
_cell.angle_gamma   90.00
#
_symmetry.space_group_name_H-M   'P 1'
#
loop_
_entity.id
_entity.type
_entity.pdbx_description
1 polymer ?
#
loop_
_entity_poly.entity_id
_entity_poly.type
_entity_poly.pdbx_seq_one_letter_code
_entity_poly.pdbx_strand_id
1 'polypeptide(L)'
;MELTYRQEGDYLLPNVTVPESPRIGKYGMLRRDFLRKHRDPIYTGMLLAGTLNSHLEETDRTANEMLDQLISQMSEKEGVTERLKASDQMLWVQRMNSIQSRAEETVLTELIYR
;
A
#
# COMPACT_ATOMS: atom_id res chain seq x y z
N MET A 1 1.36 -12.24 35.41
CA MET A 1 0.93 -12.03 35.00
C MET A 1 0.58 -12.15 35.20
N GLU A 2 0.25 -11.96 35.79
CA GLU A 2 -0.07 -12.40 34.86
C GLU A 2 -0.12 -11.49 34.03
N LEU A 3 0.48 -11.63 33.36
CA LEU A 3 0.17 -11.08 32.36
C LEU A 3 -1.06 -11.57 32.13
N THR A 4 -1.93 -10.84 31.82
CA THR A 4 -3.11 -11.30 31.30
C THR A 4 -2.77 -11.84 30.00
N TYR A 5 -3.15 -13.05 29.80
CA TYR A 5 -2.82 -13.59 28.57
C TYR A 5 -4.04 -13.67 27.81
N ARG A 6 -4.02 -13.26 26.60
CA ARG A 6 -5.08 -13.56 25.78
C ARG A 6 -4.84 -14.91 25.27
N GLN A 7 -5.90 -15.58 24.96
CA GLN A 7 -5.74 -16.78 24.45
C GLN A 7 -5.56 -16.69 23.03
N GLU A 8 -4.50 -16.86 22.55
CA GLU A 8 -4.31 -16.78 21.25
C GLU A 8 -3.86 -18.02 20.86
N GLY A 9 -4.60 -18.79 20.60
CA GLY A 9 -4.16 -20.01 20.31
C GLY A 9 -3.93 -20.56 21.55
N ASP A 10 -3.21 -20.97 22.03
CA ASP A 10 -3.12 -21.27 23.12
C ASP A 10 -2.13 -20.83 23.77
N TYR A 11 -1.45 -20.20 23.30
CA TYR A 11 -0.55 -19.79 24.05
C TYR A 11 -1.02 -18.61 24.55
N LEU A 12 -0.72 -18.36 25.67
CA LEU A 12 -1.09 -17.25 26.23
C LEU A 12 -0.17 -16.22 25.90
N LEU A 13 -0.61 -15.31 25.13
CA LEU A 13 0.19 -14.19 24.84
C LEU A 13 0.11 -13.30 26.00
N PRO A 14 1.20 -12.73 26.41
CA PRO A 14 1.13 -11.72 27.43
C PRO A 14 0.23 -10.65 26.91
N ASN A 15 -0.66 -10.25 27.72
CA ASN A 15 -1.54 -9.20 27.32
C ASN A 15 -0.88 -7.87 27.59
N VAL A 16 0.28 -7.67 27.02
CA VAL A 16 0.94 -6.42 27.16
C VAL A 16 0.37 -5.51 26.14
N THR A 17 0.28 -4.29 26.47
CA THR A 17 -0.15 -3.30 25.52
C THR A 17 0.97 -3.03 24.59
N VAL A 18 0.83 -3.46 23.40
CA VAL A 18 1.80 -3.14 22.39
C VAL A 18 1.36 -1.92 21.71
N PRO A 19 2.26 -1.07 21.32
CA PRO A 19 1.91 0.07 20.51
C PRO A 19 1.17 -0.43 19.29
N GLU A 20 0.18 0.32 18.90
CA GLU A 20 -0.57 -0.04 17.73
C GLU A 20 0.37 -0.19 16.56
N SER A 21 0.30 -1.30 15.89
CA SER A 21 1.14 -1.52 14.72
C SER A 21 0.74 -0.55 13.61
N PRO A 22 1.70 0.02 12.92
CA PRO A 22 1.38 0.89 11.80
C PRO A 22 0.60 0.11 10.76
N ARG A 23 -0.35 0.77 10.15
CA ARG A 23 -1.13 0.13 9.10
C ARG A 23 -0.37 0.28 7.81
N ILE A 24 0.34 -0.76 7.46
CA ILE A 24 1.11 -0.79 6.24
C ILE A 24 0.39 -1.69 5.27
N GLY A 25 -0.08 -1.10 4.19
CA GLY A 25 -0.80 -1.85 3.18
C GLY A 25 0.12 -2.41 2.11
N LYS A 26 -0.48 -2.73 0.99
CA LYS A 26 0.21 -3.38 -0.12
C LYS A 26 1.47 -2.63 -0.56
N TYR A 27 1.35 -1.33 -0.77
CA TYR A 27 2.47 -0.56 -1.30
C TYR A 27 3.59 -0.38 -0.29
N GLY A 28 3.25 -0.24 0.97
CA GLY A 28 4.25 -0.18 2.02
C GLY A 28 5.03 -1.46 2.12
N MET A 29 4.34 -2.61 2.02
CA MET A 29 5.01 -3.90 2.06
C MET A 29 5.91 -4.12 0.85
N LEU A 30 5.47 -3.69 -0.32
CA LEU A 30 6.30 -3.78 -1.53
C LEU A 30 7.55 -2.92 -1.39
N ARG A 31 7.40 -1.73 -0.81
CA ARG A 31 8.54 -0.85 -0.56
C ARG A 31 9.51 -1.49 0.41
N ARG A 32 9.01 -2.11 1.47
CA ARG A 32 9.84 -2.79 2.44
C ARG A 32 10.66 -3.89 1.78
N ASP A 33 10.01 -4.70 0.96
CA ASP A 33 10.71 -5.79 0.29
C ASP A 33 11.78 -5.26 -0.67
N PHE A 34 11.46 -4.20 -1.39
CA PHE A 34 12.41 -3.58 -2.29
C PHE A 34 13.63 -3.03 -1.54
N LEU A 35 13.40 -2.32 -0.45
CA LEU A 35 14.48 -1.76 0.33
C LEU A 35 15.36 -2.85 0.91
N ARG A 36 14.75 -3.91 1.40
CA ARG A 36 15.50 -5.00 2.00
C ARG A 36 16.35 -5.72 0.98
N LYS A 37 15.84 -5.90 -0.23
CA LYS A 37 16.56 -6.66 -1.27
C LYS A 37 17.54 -5.81 -2.06
N HIS A 38 17.23 -4.54 -2.28
CA HIS A 38 18.00 -3.72 -3.19
C HIS A 38 18.63 -2.48 -2.55
N ARG A 39 18.21 -2.12 -1.36
CA ARG A 39 18.72 -0.96 -0.64
C ARG A 39 18.98 -1.33 0.81
N ASP A 40 19.65 -2.43 1.01
CA ASP A 40 19.87 -2.96 2.35
C ASP A 40 20.46 -1.94 3.34
N PRO A 41 21.46 -1.14 2.98
CA PRO A 41 21.97 -0.15 3.93
C PRO A 41 20.90 0.85 4.38
N ILE A 42 20.02 1.25 3.48
CA ILE A 42 18.95 2.18 3.82
C ILE A 42 17.93 1.48 4.71
N TYR A 43 17.60 0.24 4.37
CA TYR A 43 16.66 -0.55 5.15
C TYR A 43 17.17 -0.72 6.58
N THR A 44 18.40 -1.16 6.71
CA THR A 44 19.01 -1.41 8.01
C THR A 44 19.12 -0.11 8.83
N GLY A 45 19.49 0.97 8.18
CA GLY A 45 19.61 2.26 8.83
C GLY A 45 18.27 2.73 9.41
N MET A 46 17.21 2.61 8.64
CA MET A 46 15.89 3.01 9.10
C MET A 46 15.37 2.07 10.19
N LEU A 47 15.69 0.78 10.07
CA LEU A 47 15.28 -0.19 11.07
C LEU A 47 15.93 0.13 12.41
N LEU A 48 17.23 0.39 12.40
CA LEU A 48 17.96 0.71 13.61
C LEU A 48 17.54 2.05 14.21
N ALA A 49 17.21 3.00 13.35
CA ALA A 49 16.76 4.32 13.81
C ALA A 49 15.31 4.32 14.29
N GLY A 50 14.58 3.25 14.01
CA GLY A 50 13.18 3.19 14.39
C GLY A 50 12.25 3.99 13.49
N THR A 51 12.71 4.34 12.29
CA THR A 51 11.91 5.15 11.36
C THR A 51 11.33 4.35 10.20
N LEU A 52 11.65 3.07 10.13
CA LEU A 52 11.21 2.26 9.00
C LEU A 52 9.69 2.20 8.88
N ASN A 53 9.00 1.93 9.98
CA ASN A 53 7.54 1.80 9.93
C ASN A 53 6.87 3.11 9.51
N SER A 54 7.36 4.23 9.99
CA SER A 54 6.82 5.53 9.60
C SER A 54 7.02 5.79 8.11
N HIS A 55 8.19 5.41 7.60
CA HIS A 55 8.48 5.55 6.17
C HIS A 55 7.54 4.71 5.33
N LEU A 56 7.33 3.46 5.74
CA LEU A 56 6.48 2.55 4.98
C LEU A 56 5.02 2.98 5.02
N GLU A 57 4.57 3.43 6.17
CA GLU A 57 3.22 3.91 6.32
C GLU A 57 2.96 5.14 5.46
N GLU A 58 3.90 6.06 5.46
CA GLU A 58 3.79 7.25 4.64
C GLU A 58 3.87 6.92 3.15
N THR A 59 4.75 6.00 2.77
CA THR A 59 4.86 5.56 1.39
C THR A 59 3.55 4.92 0.93
N ASP A 60 2.97 4.08 1.77
CA ASP A 60 1.71 3.43 1.44
C ASP A 60 0.59 4.45 1.24
N ARG A 61 0.50 5.42 2.13
CA ARG A 61 -0.52 6.47 2.03
C ARG A 61 -0.33 7.30 0.77
N THR A 62 0.90 7.72 0.51
CA THR A 62 1.19 8.52 -0.67
C THR A 62 0.92 7.73 -1.95
N ALA A 63 1.26 6.45 -1.95
CA ALA A 63 1.01 5.61 -3.11
C ALA A 63 -0.48 5.47 -3.39
N ASN A 64 -1.29 5.29 -2.36
CA ASN A 64 -2.73 5.17 -2.53
C ASN A 64 -3.34 6.48 -3.02
N GLU A 65 -2.89 7.60 -2.49
CA GLU A 65 -3.37 8.91 -2.93
C GLU A 65 -3.00 9.15 -4.40
N MET A 66 -1.79 8.83 -4.76
CA MET A 66 -1.32 8.99 -6.12
C MET A 66 -2.09 8.09 -7.08
N LEU A 67 -2.33 6.86 -6.67
CA LEU A 67 -3.09 5.92 -7.48
C LEU A 67 -4.51 6.43 -7.73
N ASP A 68 -5.20 6.88 -6.69
CA ASP A 68 -6.56 7.40 -6.83
C ASP A 68 -6.59 8.60 -7.76
N GLN A 69 -5.61 9.48 -7.61
CA GLN A 69 -5.54 10.67 -8.44
C GLN A 69 -5.28 10.33 -9.91
N LEU A 70 -4.36 9.40 -10.15
CA LEU A 70 -4.06 8.97 -11.50
C LEU A 70 -5.25 8.28 -12.15
N ILE A 71 -5.94 7.43 -11.42
CA ILE A 71 -7.10 6.74 -11.95
C ILE A 71 -8.19 7.76 -12.31
N SER A 72 -8.41 8.73 -11.45
CA SER A 72 -9.40 9.77 -11.69
C SER A 72 -9.06 10.58 -12.93
N GLN A 73 -7.81 11.03 -13.03
CA GLN A 73 -7.35 11.83 -14.16
C GLN A 73 -7.41 11.06 -15.47
N MET A 74 -6.96 9.82 -15.46
CA MET A 74 -6.96 9.00 -16.66
C MET A 74 -8.38 8.64 -17.09
N SER A 75 -9.25 8.36 -16.13
CA SER A 75 -10.64 8.06 -16.44
C SER A 75 -11.32 9.24 -17.12
N GLU A 76 -11.08 10.43 -16.61
CA GLU A 76 -11.66 11.63 -17.17
C GLU A 76 -11.10 11.89 -18.56
N LYS A 77 -9.79 11.76 -18.72
CA LYS A 77 -9.14 12.00 -20.00
C LYS A 77 -9.59 11.03 -21.08
N GLU A 78 -9.81 9.78 -20.69
CA GLU A 78 -10.19 8.75 -21.66
C GLU A 78 -11.70 8.54 -21.76
N GLY A 79 -12.48 9.35 -21.06
CA GLY A 79 -13.93 9.26 -21.15
C GLY A 79 -14.54 8.04 -20.52
N VAL A 80 -13.84 7.44 -19.55
CA VAL A 80 -14.34 6.27 -18.85
C VAL A 80 -15.14 6.75 -17.65
N THR A 81 -16.42 6.98 -17.85
CA THR A 81 -17.29 7.60 -16.87
C THR A 81 -18.45 6.71 -16.51
N GLU A 82 -19.26 7.18 -15.56
CA GLU A 82 -20.48 6.46 -15.18
C GLU A 82 -21.42 6.32 -16.35
N ARG A 83 -21.39 7.27 -17.28
CA ARG A 83 -22.21 7.21 -18.48
C ARG A 83 -21.81 6.00 -19.33
N LEU A 84 -20.51 5.77 -19.50
CA LEU A 84 -20.05 4.62 -20.23
C LEU A 84 -20.42 3.33 -19.50
N LYS A 85 -20.32 3.34 -18.19
CA LYS A 85 -20.68 2.17 -17.39
C LYS A 85 -22.15 1.81 -17.59
N ALA A 86 -23.01 2.80 -17.69
CA ALA A 86 -24.42 2.57 -17.90
C ALA A 86 -24.73 2.08 -19.30
N SER A 87 -24.00 2.57 -20.32
CA SER A 87 -24.29 2.22 -21.70
C SER A 87 -23.58 0.95 -22.16
N ASP A 88 -22.35 0.70 -21.65
CA ASP A 88 -21.61 -0.48 -22.05
C ASP A 88 -20.71 -0.91 -20.88
N GLN A 89 -21.27 -1.71 -20.00
CA GLN A 89 -20.58 -2.11 -18.79
C GLN A 89 -19.31 -2.93 -19.08
N MET A 90 -19.35 -3.78 -20.07
CA MET A 90 -18.19 -4.60 -20.40
C MET A 90 -17.01 -3.74 -20.85
N LEU A 91 -17.29 -2.78 -21.70
CA LEU A 91 -16.26 -1.87 -22.17
C LEU A 91 -15.71 -1.03 -21.01
N TRP A 92 -16.60 -0.58 -20.13
CA TRP A 92 -16.21 0.19 -18.96
C TRP A 92 -15.25 -0.60 -18.09
N VAL A 93 -15.57 -1.89 -17.82
CA VAL A 93 -14.72 -2.75 -17.00
C VAL A 93 -13.35 -2.92 -17.64
N GLN A 94 -13.31 -3.18 -18.94
CA GLN A 94 -12.05 -3.36 -19.65
C GLN A 94 -11.18 -2.11 -19.59
N ARG A 95 -11.81 -0.96 -19.79
CA ARG A 95 -11.07 0.29 -19.76
C ARG A 95 -10.60 0.66 -18.39
N MET A 96 -11.42 0.42 -17.35
CA MET A 96 -11.02 0.69 -15.99
C MET A 96 -9.88 -0.22 -15.56
N ASN A 97 -9.92 -1.49 -15.94
CA ASN A 97 -8.83 -2.40 -15.64
C ASN A 97 -7.52 -1.94 -16.28
N SER A 98 -7.58 -1.46 -17.50
CA SER A 98 -6.41 -0.94 -18.18
C SER A 98 -5.86 0.31 -17.50
N ILE A 99 -6.75 1.22 -17.11
CA ILE A 99 -6.37 2.44 -16.41
C ILE A 99 -5.73 2.10 -15.08
N GLN A 100 -6.34 1.20 -14.33
CA GLN A 100 -5.84 0.82 -13.03
C GLN A 100 -4.44 0.20 -13.13
N SER A 101 -4.25 -0.66 -14.11
CA SER A 101 -2.96 -1.31 -14.32
C SER A 101 -1.87 -0.28 -14.68
N ARG A 102 -2.17 0.66 -15.56
CA ARG A 102 -1.20 1.69 -15.94
C ARG A 102 -0.90 2.64 -14.79
N ALA A 103 -1.91 3.02 -14.03
CA ALA A 103 -1.74 3.89 -12.88
C ALA A 103 -0.89 3.19 -11.82
N GLU A 104 -1.15 1.92 -11.56
CA GLU A 104 -0.39 1.16 -10.59
C GLU A 104 1.07 1.04 -11.02
N GLU A 105 1.31 0.81 -12.29
CA GLU A 105 2.67 0.72 -12.80
C GLU A 105 3.44 2.03 -12.56
N THR A 106 2.78 3.14 -12.77
CA THR A 106 3.38 4.45 -12.52
C THR A 106 3.72 4.63 -11.04
N VAL A 107 2.79 4.27 -10.17
CA VAL A 107 3.00 4.37 -8.74
C VAL A 107 4.18 3.50 -8.30
N LEU A 108 4.23 2.27 -8.78
CA LEU A 108 5.31 1.36 -8.42
C LEU A 108 6.66 1.90 -8.88
N THR A 109 6.72 2.43 -10.08
CA THR A 109 7.98 2.96 -10.62
C THR A 109 8.42 4.20 -9.86
N GLU A 110 7.51 5.09 -9.54
CA GLU A 110 7.88 6.37 -8.96
C GLU A 110 8.04 6.38 -7.45
N LEU A 111 7.35 5.53 -6.74
CA LEU A 111 7.39 5.56 -5.28
C LEU A 111 7.96 4.30 -4.65
N ILE A 112 7.80 3.17 -5.29
CA ILE A 112 8.12 1.90 -4.65
C ILE A 112 9.49 1.36 -5.04
N TYR A 113 9.76 1.36 -6.32
CA TYR A 113 10.99 0.76 -6.85
C TYR A 113 12.03 1.80 -7.28
N ARG A 114 12.28 2.75 -6.41
CA ARG A 114 13.26 3.78 -6.76
C ARG A 114 14.37 3.88 -5.74
#